data_440fcdb12597e87109e27d809bb29981
#
_entry.id   440fcdb12597e87109e27d809bb29981
#
_cell.length_a   1.000
_cell.length_b   1.000
_cell.length_c   1.000
_cell.angle_alpha   90.00
_cell.angle_beta   90.00
_cell.angle_gamma   90.00
#
_symmetry.space_group_name_H-M   'P 1'
#
loop_
_entity.id
_entity.type
_entity.pdbx_description
1 polymer ?
#
loop_
_entity_poly.entity_id
_entity_poly.type
_entity_poly.pdbx_seq_one_letter_code
_entity_poly.pdbx_strand_id
1 'polypeptide(L)'
;MEWLSDPSVWIAFATLTVLELVLGIDNIVFISILAGKLPPEQQSRARYIGLALALIMRVILLFSLTWVIGLTAPLFTVFGQEISGRDLVLLVGGLFLIAKSTHEIHGSLEGEEGHKTAKVYASFAGVLVQIALLDIVFSLDSVITAVGMVDRIEIMIAAVVVSIVFMMGFAKPIGEFVQRHPTVKMLALSFLLLIGVTLIAEGFDQHIPKGYIYFAMAFSVLVEVLNMRLRKTKDEPVHLRDAYTGSGDTAEVEVKI
;
A
#
# COMPACT_ATOMS: atom_id res chain seq x y z
N MET A 1 26.07 -26.73 -1.88
CA MET A 1 24.68 -26.25 -2.18
C MET A 1 23.65 -27.38 -1.97
N GLU A 2 23.83 -28.16 -0.90
CA GLU A 2 22.92 -29.29 -0.58
C GLU A 2 21.50 -28.83 -0.17
N TRP A 3 21.38 -27.59 0.32
CA TRP A 3 20.11 -27.01 0.75
C TRP A 3 19.09 -26.79 -0.37
N LEU A 4 19.51 -26.68 -1.65
CA LEU A 4 18.60 -26.60 -2.79
C LEU A 4 17.85 -27.92 -3.07
N SER A 5 18.37 -29.03 -2.52
CA SER A 5 17.74 -30.34 -2.64
C SER A 5 16.73 -30.62 -1.51
N ASP A 6 16.65 -29.74 -0.51
CA ASP A 6 15.72 -29.87 0.60
C ASP A 6 14.33 -29.32 0.21
N PRO A 7 13.27 -30.15 0.17
CA PRO A 7 11.91 -29.70 -0.14
C PRO A 7 11.39 -28.61 0.82
N SER A 8 11.85 -28.58 2.07
CA SER A 8 11.43 -27.59 3.07
C SER A 8 11.80 -26.16 2.65
N VAL A 9 12.94 -26.00 1.99
CA VAL A 9 13.42 -24.71 1.45
C VAL A 9 12.48 -24.16 0.40
N TRP A 10 12.02 -25.00 -0.51
CA TRP A 10 11.10 -24.60 -1.57
C TRP A 10 9.69 -24.28 -1.05
N ILE A 11 9.23 -25.03 -0.03
CA ILE A 11 7.98 -24.75 0.65
C ILE A 11 8.07 -23.40 1.36
N ALA A 12 9.16 -23.14 2.10
CA ALA A 12 9.40 -21.88 2.77
C ALA A 12 9.48 -20.70 1.77
N PHE A 13 10.24 -20.86 0.68
CA PHE A 13 10.32 -19.86 -0.40
C PHE A 13 8.96 -19.56 -1.02
N ALA A 14 8.19 -20.60 -1.38
CA ALA A 14 6.86 -20.42 -1.97
C ALA A 14 5.91 -19.73 -1.00
N THR A 15 5.91 -20.16 0.28
CA THR A 15 5.06 -19.56 1.32
C THR A 15 5.39 -18.10 1.54
N LEU A 16 6.67 -17.75 1.69
CA LEU A 16 7.10 -16.36 1.84
C LEU A 16 6.78 -15.54 0.59
N THR A 17 7.00 -16.08 -0.61
CA THR A 17 6.68 -15.38 -1.86
C THR A 17 5.19 -15.08 -1.95
N VAL A 18 4.32 -16.05 -1.63
CA VAL A 18 2.86 -15.85 -1.62
C VAL A 18 2.46 -14.81 -0.56
N LEU A 19 3.02 -14.89 0.65
CA LEU A 19 2.78 -13.90 1.70
C LEU A 19 3.18 -12.50 1.26
N GLU A 20 4.38 -12.35 0.68
CA GLU A 20 4.86 -11.06 0.17
C GLU A 20 4.00 -10.53 -0.98
N LEU A 21 3.48 -11.39 -1.85
CA LEU A 21 2.56 -11.00 -2.92
C LEU A 21 1.22 -10.54 -2.35
N VAL A 22 0.66 -11.27 -1.39
CA VAL A 22 -0.62 -10.91 -0.76
C VAL A 22 -0.50 -9.57 -0.05
N LEU A 23 0.57 -9.38 0.75
CA LEU A 23 0.89 -8.11 1.43
C LEU A 23 1.24 -6.98 0.44
N GLY A 24 1.80 -7.34 -0.70
CA GLY A 24 2.25 -6.39 -1.72
C GLY A 24 1.14 -5.85 -2.62
N ILE A 25 -0.04 -6.48 -2.68
CA ILE A 25 -1.17 -5.98 -3.48
C ILE A 25 -1.58 -4.60 -3.01
N ASP A 26 -1.70 -4.39 -1.71
CA ASP A 26 -2.06 -3.10 -1.12
C ASP A 26 -0.99 -2.04 -1.42
N ASN A 27 0.29 -2.43 -1.38
CA ASN A 27 1.40 -1.55 -1.74
C ASN A 27 1.32 -1.09 -3.20
N ILE A 28 1.00 -1.99 -4.15
CA ILE A 28 0.84 -1.61 -5.57
C ILE A 28 -0.31 -0.61 -5.74
N VAL A 29 -1.45 -0.89 -5.10
CA VAL A 29 -2.64 -0.03 -5.19
C VAL A 29 -2.32 1.34 -4.59
N PHE A 30 -1.69 1.38 -3.42
CA PHE A 30 -1.32 2.62 -2.76
C PHE A 30 -0.28 3.42 -3.55
N ILE A 31 0.78 2.78 -4.04
CA ILE A 31 1.77 3.40 -4.92
C ILE A 31 1.08 3.99 -6.16
N SER A 32 0.07 3.29 -6.70
CA SER A 32 -0.68 3.76 -7.86
C SER A 32 -1.56 4.98 -7.56
N ILE A 33 -2.17 5.06 -6.37
CA ILE A 33 -2.94 6.22 -5.91
C ILE A 33 -2.01 7.41 -5.72
N LEU A 34 -0.85 7.23 -5.06
CA LEU A 34 0.13 8.31 -4.86
C LEU A 34 0.74 8.78 -6.19
N ALA A 35 1.12 7.85 -7.07
CA ALA A 35 1.65 8.17 -8.38
C ALA A 35 0.61 8.89 -9.25
N GLY A 36 -0.68 8.61 -9.07
CA GLY A 36 -1.78 9.29 -9.76
C GLY A 36 -1.83 10.81 -9.51
N LYS A 37 -1.18 11.31 -8.46
CA LYS A 37 -1.06 12.74 -8.15
C LYS A 37 0.00 13.46 -8.99
N LEU A 38 0.81 12.71 -9.71
CA LEU A 38 1.85 13.23 -10.59
C LEU A 38 1.29 13.43 -12.00
N PRO A 39 1.94 14.27 -12.81
CA PRO A 39 1.62 14.37 -14.23
C PRO A 39 1.64 12.98 -14.89
N PRO A 40 0.76 12.70 -15.87
CA PRO A 40 0.63 11.37 -16.50
C PRO A 40 1.96 10.78 -16.98
N GLU A 41 2.86 11.64 -17.49
CA GLU A 41 4.20 11.26 -17.97
C GLU A 41 5.10 10.71 -16.88
N GLN A 42 4.90 11.14 -15.63
CA GLN A 42 5.72 10.76 -14.48
C GLN A 42 5.13 9.59 -13.67
N GLN A 43 3.85 9.29 -13.84
CA GLN A 43 3.14 8.28 -13.04
C GLN A 43 3.75 6.88 -13.16
N SER A 44 4.01 6.44 -14.39
CA SER A 44 4.62 5.14 -14.63
C SER A 44 6.02 5.06 -14.02
N ARG A 45 6.82 6.11 -14.22
CA ARG A 45 8.17 6.21 -13.64
C ARG A 45 8.14 6.19 -12.11
N ALA A 46 7.20 6.91 -11.50
CA ALA A 46 7.05 6.93 -10.04
C ALA A 46 6.67 5.55 -9.47
N ARG A 47 5.81 4.79 -10.16
CA ARG A 47 5.45 3.43 -9.76
C ARG A 47 6.66 2.50 -9.77
N TYR A 48 7.42 2.47 -10.87
CA TYR A 48 8.59 1.60 -10.98
C TYR A 48 9.71 1.98 -10.01
N ILE A 49 10.01 3.28 -9.87
CA ILE A 49 11.03 3.75 -8.92
C ILE A 49 10.57 3.51 -7.48
N GLY A 50 9.28 3.71 -7.18
CA GLY A 50 8.71 3.42 -5.87
C GLY A 50 8.84 1.95 -5.49
N LEU A 51 8.51 1.02 -6.39
CA LEU A 51 8.70 -0.42 -6.17
C LEU A 51 10.17 -0.83 -6.05
N ALA A 52 11.05 -0.23 -6.86
CA ALA A 52 12.49 -0.46 -6.74
C ALA A 52 13.03 0.04 -5.39
N LEU A 53 12.57 1.20 -4.93
CA LEU A 53 12.92 1.74 -3.63
C LEU A 53 12.41 0.83 -2.50
N ALA A 54 11.18 0.34 -2.60
CA ALA A 54 10.61 -0.64 -1.69
C ALA A 54 11.48 -1.91 -1.62
N LEU A 55 11.93 -2.45 -2.76
CA LEU A 55 12.85 -3.58 -2.80
C LEU A 55 14.14 -3.30 -2.02
N ILE A 56 14.77 -2.16 -2.29
CA ILE A 56 16.02 -1.76 -1.64
C ILE A 56 15.82 -1.65 -0.13
N MET A 57 14.74 -1.00 0.31
CA MET A 57 14.43 -0.81 1.73
C MET A 57 14.19 -2.15 2.43
N ARG A 58 13.44 -3.08 1.82
CA ARG A 58 13.20 -4.42 2.37
C ARG A 58 14.49 -5.24 2.49
N VAL A 59 15.35 -5.18 1.47
CA VAL A 59 16.65 -5.85 1.52
C VAL A 59 17.53 -5.25 2.61
N ILE A 60 17.55 -3.93 2.78
CA ILE A 60 18.26 -3.26 3.87
C ILE A 60 17.72 -3.71 5.23
N LEU A 61 16.39 -3.75 5.40
CA LEU A 61 15.76 -4.22 6.65
C LEU A 61 16.13 -5.67 6.96
N LEU A 62 16.13 -6.55 5.95
CA LEU A 62 16.56 -7.95 6.13
C LEU A 62 18.04 -8.05 6.54
N PHE A 63 18.94 -7.28 5.95
CA PHE A 63 20.35 -7.25 6.39
C PHE A 63 20.51 -6.61 7.77
N SER A 64 19.62 -5.71 8.15
CA SER A 64 19.60 -5.07 9.48
C SER A 64 18.83 -5.91 10.51
N LEU A 65 18.64 -7.19 10.28
CA LEU A 65 17.78 -8.08 11.05
C LEU A 65 18.04 -8.03 12.56
N THR A 66 19.30 -8.06 12.97
CA THR A 66 19.68 -7.99 14.39
C THR A 66 19.19 -6.67 15.03
N TRP A 67 19.24 -5.57 14.29
CA TRP A 67 18.73 -4.28 14.74
C TRP A 67 17.20 -4.27 14.78
N VAL A 68 16.53 -4.83 13.76
CA VAL A 68 15.07 -4.94 13.68
C VAL A 68 14.52 -5.77 14.84
N ILE A 69 15.16 -6.91 15.18
CA ILE A 69 14.79 -7.71 16.35
C ILE A 69 15.02 -6.91 17.64
N GLY A 70 16.09 -6.13 17.70
CA GLY A 70 16.37 -5.25 18.85
C GLY A 70 15.28 -4.20 19.09
N LEU A 71 14.53 -3.79 18.04
CA LEU A 71 13.40 -2.86 18.18
C LEU A 71 12.21 -3.44 18.95
N THR A 72 12.14 -4.74 19.14
CA THR A 72 11.08 -5.40 19.94
C THR A 72 11.34 -5.33 21.45
N ALA A 73 12.54 -4.90 21.87
CA ALA A 73 12.85 -4.70 23.28
C ALA A 73 12.07 -3.50 23.83
N PRO A 74 11.51 -3.60 25.05
CA PRO A 74 10.77 -2.53 25.67
C PRO A 74 11.67 -1.32 25.96
N LEU A 75 11.22 -0.12 25.54
CA LEU A 75 11.92 1.14 25.77
C LEU A 75 11.42 1.82 27.05
N PHE A 76 10.12 1.78 27.28
CA PHE A 76 9.47 2.36 28.45
C PHE A 76 8.08 1.73 28.65
N THR A 77 7.49 1.96 29.81
CA THR A 77 6.15 1.45 30.17
C THR A 77 5.18 2.61 30.33
N VAL A 78 4.03 2.56 29.66
CA VAL A 78 2.95 3.55 29.73
C VAL A 78 1.64 2.84 30.08
N PHE A 79 0.96 3.28 31.13
CA PHE A 79 -0.29 2.68 31.61
C PHE A 79 -0.22 1.15 31.84
N GLY A 80 0.97 0.63 32.22
CA GLY A 80 1.16 -0.78 32.47
C GLY A 80 1.45 -1.62 31.22
N GLN A 81 1.53 -0.99 30.04
CA GLN A 81 1.97 -1.63 28.79
C GLN A 81 3.44 -1.26 28.50
N GLU A 82 4.22 -2.26 28.10
CA GLU A 82 5.58 -2.06 27.63
C GLU A 82 5.55 -1.61 26.18
N ILE A 83 6.18 -0.47 25.89
CA ILE A 83 6.25 0.10 24.53
C ILE A 83 7.66 -0.11 23.98
N SER A 84 7.73 -0.79 22.88
CA SER A 84 8.97 -1.05 22.13
C SER A 84 9.16 -0.04 20.97
N GLY A 85 10.34 -0.04 20.36
CA GLY A 85 10.59 0.75 19.14
C GLY A 85 9.71 0.29 17.98
N ARG A 86 9.41 -1.01 17.87
CA ARG A 86 8.45 -1.57 16.90
C ARG A 86 7.07 -0.96 17.07
N ASP A 87 6.57 -0.93 18.30
CA ASP A 87 5.21 -0.42 18.59
C ASP A 87 5.09 1.06 18.26
N LEU A 88 6.12 1.84 18.52
CA LEU A 88 6.16 3.26 18.10
C LEU A 88 6.07 3.41 16.58
N VAL A 89 6.80 2.60 15.82
CA VAL A 89 6.72 2.65 14.34
C VAL A 89 5.33 2.24 13.86
N LEU A 90 4.72 1.20 14.45
CA LEU A 90 3.37 0.74 14.10
C LEU A 90 2.31 1.80 14.45
N LEU A 91 2.39 2.42 15.63
CA LEU A 91 1.47 3.47 16.05
C LEU A 91 1.55 4.70 15.15
N VAL A 92 2.77 5.22 14.94
CA VAL A 92 2.98 6.41 14.09
C VAL A 92 2.60 6.11 12.65
N GLY A 93 2.98 4.94 12.13
CA GLY A 93 2.64 4.50 10.77
C GLY A 93 1.14 4.29 10.59
N GLY A 94 0.46 3.68 11.56
CA GLY A 94 -0.98 3.48 11.54
C GLY A 94 -1.75 4.80 11.57
N LEU A 95 -1.37 5.74 12.44
CA LEU A 95 -1.94 7.09 12.49
C LEU A 95 -1.71 7.85 11.17
N PHE A 96 -0.50 7.75 10.62
CA PHE A 96 -0.20 8.36 9.32
C PHE A 96 -1.08 7.79 8.21
N LEU A 97 -1.29 6.46 8.16
CA LEU A 97 -2.18 5.82 7.18
C LEU A 97 -3.62 6.30 7.31
N ILE A 98 -4.15 6.36 8.52
CA ILE A 98 -5.53 6.83 8.76
C ILE A 98 -5.66 8.28 8.32
N ALA A 99 -4.77 9.16 8.76
CA ALA A 99 -4.79 10.57 8.41
C ALA A 99 -4.69 10.76 6.89
N LYS A 100 -3.77 10.03 6.24
CA LYS A 100 -3.56 10.12 4.80
C LYS A 100 -4.75 9.60 4.01
N SER A 101 -5.28 8.44 4.36
CA SER A 101 -6.45 7.85 3.69
C SER A 101 -7.67 8.74 3.84
N THR A 102 -7.93 9.28 5.03
CA THR A 102 -9.03 10.22 5.27
C THR A 102 -8.89 11.47 4.41
N HIS A 103 -7.69 12.05 4.37
CA HIS A 103 -7.41 13.22 3.52
C HIS A 103 -7.62 12.92 2.02
N GLU A 104 -7.20 11.75 1.55
CA GLU A 104 -7.41 11.33 0.15
C GLU A 104 -8.88 11.10 -0.19
N ILE A 105 -9.63 10.50 0.75
CA ILE A 105 -11.08 10.30 0.61
C ILE A 105 -11.77 11.67 0.50
N HIS A 106 -11.46 12.56 1.43
CA HIS A 106 -12.03 13.91 1.44
C HIS A 106 -11.73 14.66 0.13
N GLY A 107 -10.47 14.70 -0.28
CA GLY A 107 -10.07 15.38 -1.53
C GLY A 107 -10.67 14.74 -2.80
N SER A 108 -10.96 13.43 -2.78
CA SER A 108 -11.59 12.74 -3.91
C SER A 108 -13.11 12.97 -3.97
N LEU A 109 -13.78 13.22 -2.84
CA LEU A 109 -15.24 13.39 -2.76
C LEU A 109 -15.66 14.86 -2.72
N GLU A 110 -15.03 15.66 -1.86
CA GLU A 110 -15.49 17.02 -1.58
C GLU A 110 -14.65 18.11 -2.25
N GLY A 111 -13.45 17.81 -2.74
CA GLY A 111 -12.49 18.71 -3.41
C GLY A 111 -12.97 20.15 -3.66
N GLU A 112 -12.14 21.17 -3.47
CA GLU A 112 -12.53 22.58 -3.50
C GLU A 112 -13.22 22.97 -4.81
N GLU A 113 -14.46 23.46 -4.71
CA GLU A 113 -15.15 24.12 -5.81
C GLU A 113 -14.52 25.49 -6.07
N GLY A 114 -13.96 25.65 -7.25
CA GLY A 114 -13.91 26.96 -7.88
C GLY A 114 -12.66 27.83 -7.67
N HIS A 115 -11.63 27.43 -6.96
CA HIS A 115 -10.37 28.18 -7.01
C HIS A 115 -9.42 27.59 -8.04
N LYS A 116 -9.32 28.26 -9.21
CA LYS A 116 -8.25 28.10 -10.20
C LYS A 116 -6.91 28.56 -9.60
N THR A 117 -6.52 28.03 -8.44
CA THR A 117 -5.16 28.18 -7.94
C THR A 117 -4.27 27.30 -8.80
N ALA A 118 -3.15 27.85 -9.22
CA ALA A 118 -2.15 27.19 -10.05
C ALA A 118 -1.91 25.76 -9.57
N LYS A 119 -1.99 24.80 -10.49
CA LYS A 119 -1.80 23.37 -10.23
C LYS A 119 -0.55 23.14 -9.42
N VAL A 120 -0.69 22.94 -8.12
CA VAL A 120 0.42 22.48 -7.29
C VAL A 120 0.48 20.96 -7.47
N TYR A 121 1.24 20.52 -8.45
CA TYR A 121 1.56 19.10 -8.60
C TYR A 121 2.29 18.63 -7.34
N ALA A 122 1.96 17.43 -6.87
CA ALA A 122 2.76 16.80 -5.85
C ALA A 122 4.21 16.68 -6.35
N SER A 123 5.17 17.02 -5.51
CA SER A 123 6.58 16.86 -5.87
C SER A 123 6.85 15.37 -6.11
N PHE A 124 7.54 15.05 -7.21
CA PHE A 124 7.96 13.68 -7.51
C PHE A 124 8.74 13.06 -6.35
N ALA A 125 9.68 13.83 -5.77
CA ALA A 125 10.43 13.41 -4.60
C ALA A 125 9.51 13.21 -3.36
N GLY A 126 8.52 14.09 -3.16
CA GLY A 126 7.56 13.97 -2.07
C GLY A 126 6.71 12.70 -2.17
N VAL A 127 6.31 12.31 -3.38
CA VAL A 127 5.59 11.04 -3.61
C VAL A 127 6.49 9.84 -3.30
N LEU A 128 7.75 9.85 -3.75
CA LEU A 128 8.69 8.77 -3.47
C LEU A 128 8.99 8.63 -1.97
N VAL A 129 9.16 9.74 -1.26
CA VAL A 129 9.34 9.74 0.20
C VAL A 129 8.12 9.13 0.91
N GLN A 130 6.90 9.49 0.50
CA GLN A 130 5.69 8.89 1.06
C GLN A 130 5.62 7.38 0.80
N ILE A 131 5.96 6.94 -0.41
CA ILE A 131 6.05 5.51 -0.76
C ILE A 131 7.06 4.81 0.15
N ALA A 132 8.26 5.37 0.30
CA ALA A 132 9.32 4.78 1.12
C ALA A 132 8.92 4.68 2.60
N LEU A 133 8.35 5.74 3.16
CA LEU A 133 7.91 5.75 4.57
C LEU A 133 6.86 4.67 4.83
N LEU A 134 5.90 4.52 3.93
CA LEU A 134 4.86 3.50 4.07
C LEU A 134 5.41 2.09 3.91
N ASP A 135 6.32 1.89 2.94
CA ASP A 135 6.92 0.58 2.77
C ASP A 135 7.75 0.17 4.00
N ILE A 136 8.46 1.10 4.65
CA ILE A 136 9.15 0.82 5.91
C ILE A 136 8.18 0.31 6.98
N VAL A 137 7.05 0.98 7.15
CA VAL A 137 6.04 0.60 8.15
C VAL A 137 5.49 -0.80 7.88
N PHE A 138 5.12 -1.09 6.64
CA PHE A 138 4.60 -2.42 6.27
C PHE A 138 5.67 -3.50 6.29
N SER A 139 6.90 -3.15 5.90
CA SER A 139 8.01 -4.11 5.80
C SER A 139 8.56 -4.49 7.17
N LEU A 140 8.51 -3.60 8.16
CA LEU A 140 8.99 -3.93 9.50
C LEU A 140 8.26 -5.13 10.09
N ASP A 141 6.93 -5.13 9.97
CA ASP A 141 6.10 -6.22 10.47
C ASP A 141 6.24 -7.50 9.64
N SER A 142 6.32 -7.39 8.30
CA SER A 142 6.52 -8.54 7.43
C SER A 142 7.90 -9.18 7.61
N VAL A 143 8.95 -8.39 7.84
CA VAL A 143 10.31 -8.89 8.12
C VAL A 143 10.36 -9.64 9.44
N ILE A 144 9.77 -9.09 10.51
CA ILE A 144 9.71 -9.78 11.82
C ILE A 144 8.96 -11.10 11.69
N THR A 145 7.85 -11.12 10.96
CA THR A 145 7.07 -12.33 10.69
C THR A 145 7.86 -13.37 9.87
N ALA A 146 8.56 -12.93 8.82
CA ALA A 146 9.36 -13.80 7.96
C ALA A 146 10.49 -14.48 8.72
N VAL A 147 11.15 -13.75 9.65
CA VAL A 147 12.21 -14.28 10.52
C VAL A 147 11.69 -15.36 11.45
N GLY A 148 10.46 -15.23 11.94
CA GLY A 148 9.83 -16.28 12.76
C GLY A 148 9.50 -17.56 11.98
N MET A 149 9.49 -17.50 10.63
CA MET A 149 9.13 -18.63 9.76
C MET A 149 10.34 -19.32 9.13
N VAL A 150 11.42 -18.60 8.87
CA VAL A 150 12.57 -19.10 8.10
C VAL A 150 13.88 -18.55 8.68
N ASP A 151 14.82 -19.43 9.01
CA ASP A 151 16.13 -19.05 9.57
C ASP A 151 17.14 -18.56 8.52
N ARG A 152 16.79 -18.57 7.23
CA ARG A 152 17.71 -18.29 6.12
C ARG A 152 17.36 -16.99 5.41
N ILE A 153 18.22 -16.01 5.56
CA ILE A 153 18.06 -14.68 4.97
C ILE A 153 18.07 -14.71 3.42
N GLU A 154 18.82 -15.67 2.83
CA GLU A 154 18.88 -15.80 1.37
C GLU A 154 17.52 -16.17 0.76
N ILE A 155 16.75 -17.02 1.46
CA ILE A 155 15.40 -17.43 1.02
C ILE A 155 14.45 -16.25 1.15
N MET A 156 14.54 -15.47 2.22
CA MET A 156 13.74 -14.28 2.43
C MET A 156 14.01 -13.23 1.33
N ILE A 157 15.28 -12.96 1.03
CA ILE A 157 15.68 -12.02 -0.03
C ILE A 157 15.17 -12.51 -1.38
N ALA A 158 15.33 -13.80 -1.69
CA ALA A 158 14.84 -14.36 -2.94
C ALA A 158 13.32 -14.21 -3.07
N ALA A 159 12.56 -14.48 -2.01
CA ALA A 159 11.10 -14.32 -1.98
C ALA A 159 10.68 -12.87 -2.22
N VAL A 160 11.32 -11.91 -1.54
CA VAL A 160 11.08 -10.48 -1.70
C VAL A 160 11.39 -10.01 -3.13
N VAL A 161 12.55 -10.42 -3.68
CA VAL A 161 12.93 -10.05 -5.06
C VAL A 161 11.92 -10.57 -6.07
N VAL A 162 11.54 -11.85 -5.98
CA VAL A 162 10.56 -12.45 -6.90
C VAL A 162 9.20 -11.77 -6.78
N SER A 163 8.74 -11.50 -5.57
CA SER A 163 7.46 -10.84 -5.33
C SER A 163 7.44 -9.42 -5.92
N ILE A 164 8.49 -8.64 -5.72
CA ILE A 164 8.55 -7.26 -6.24
C ILE A 164 8.71 -7.24 -7.75
N VAL A 165 9.49 -8.15 -8.35
CA VAL A 165 9.56 -8.28 -9.82
C VAL A 165 8.18 -8.61 -10.39
N PHE A 166 7.44 -9.53 -9.74
CA PHE A 166 6.06 -9.82 -10.12
C PHE A 166 5.17 -8.56 -10.00
N MET A 167 5.24 -7.87 -8.88
CA MET A 167 4.50 -6.63 -8.66
C MET A 167 4.81 -5.55 -9.69
N MET A 168 6.07 -5.39 -10.11
CA MET A 168 6.47 -4.47 -11.18
C MET A 168 5.77 -4.79 -12.50
N GLY A 169 5.61 -6.07 -12.84
CA GLY A 169 4.89 -6.51 -14.05
C GLY A 169 3.42 -6.09 -14.05
N PHE A 170 2.78 -6.07 -12.87
CA PHE A 170 1.36 -5.75 -12.71
C PHE A 170 1.09 -4.31 -12.25
N ALA A 171 2.10 -3.54 -11.88
CA ALA A 171 1.94 -2.19 -11.34
C ALA A 171 1.21 -1.22 -12.31
N LYS A 172 1.50 -1.31 -13.61
CA LYS A 172 0.85 -0.48 -14.63
C LYS A 172 -0.62 -0.86 -14.82
N PRO A 173 -0.98 -2.12 -15.15
CA PRO A 173 -2.38 -2.50 -15.36
C PRO A 173 -3.25 -2.30 -14.10
N ILE A 174 -2.73 -2.62 -12.91
CA ILE A 174 -3.44 -2.38 -11.65
C ILE A 174 -3.65 -0.87 -11.43
N GLY A 175 -2.61 -0.06 -11.64
CA GLY A 175 -2.71 1.38 -11.47
C GLY A 175 -3.72 2.03 -12.41
N GLU A 176 -3.75 1.64 -13.67
CA GLU A 176 -4.72 2.11 -14.66
C GLU A 176 -6.14 1.65 -14.31
N PHE A 177 -6.29 0.41 -13.82
CA PHE A 177 -7.57 -0.12 -13.38
C PHE A 177 -8.14 0.66 -12.21
N VAL A 178 -7.34 0.91 -11.17
CA VAL A 178 -7.76 1.70 -10.00
C VAL A 178 -8.15 3.13 -10.39
N GLN A 179 -7.41 3.75 -11.32
CA GLN A 179 -7.74 5.10 -11.78
C GLN A 179 -9.02 5.16 -12.60
N ARG A 180 -9.34 4.12 -13.37
CA ARG A 180 -10.57 4.06 -14.19
C ARG A 180 -11.82 3.70 -13.39
N HIS A 181 -11.67 3.13 -12.19
CA HIS A 181 -12.78 2.68 -11.37
C HIS A 181 -12.81 3.42 -10.03
N PRO A 182 -13.59 4.50 -9.92
CA PRO A 182 -13.68 5.31 -8.70
C PRO A 182 -14.04 4.51 -7.46
N THR A 183 -14.96 3.55 -7.58
CA THR A 183 -15.36 2.67 -6.48
C THR A 183 -14.21 1.81 -5.97
N VAL A 184 -13.38 1.29 -6.88
CA VAL A 184 -12.18 0.52 -6.53
C VAL A 184 -11.14 1.41 -5.83
N LYS A 185 -10.98 2.67 -6.28
CA LYS A 185 -10.10 3.65 -5.61
C LYS A 185 -10.58 3.92 -4.18
N MET A 186 -11.88 4.13 -3.98
CA MET A 186 -12.46 4.33 -2.65
C MET A 186 -12.34 3.10 -1.76
N LEU A 187 -12.56 1.91 -2.31
CA LEU A 187 -12.39 0.65 -1.61
C LEU A 187 -10.94 0.46 -1.14
N ALA A 188 -9.97 0.76 -2.01
CA ALA A 188 -8.56 0.71 -1.67
C ALA A 188 -8.18 1.69 -0.55
N LEU A 189 -8.69 2.92 -0.57
CA LEU A 189 -8.49 3.89 0.52
C LEU A 189 -9.12 3.42 1.84
N SER A 190 -10.27 2.73 1.77
CA SER A 190 -10.90 2.10 2.94
C SER A 190 -10.05 0.96 3.51
N PHE A 191 -9.38 0.18 2.65
CA PHE A 191 -8.44 -0.85 3.10
C PHE A 191 -7.23 -0.25 3.81
N LEU A 192 -6.72 0.90 3.34
CA LEU A 192 -5.64 1.61 4.05
C LEU A 192 -6.08 2.09 5.43
N LEU A 193 -7.33 2.54 5.60
CA LEU A 193 -7.89 2.84 6.92
C LEU A 193 -7.91 1.59 7.80
N LEU A 194 -8.40 0.47 7.27
CA LEU A 194 -8.46 -0.80 8.00
C LEU A 194 -7.06 -1.26 8.45
N ILE A 195 -6.07 -1.19 7.54
CA ILE A 195 -4.68 -1.53 7.87
C ILE A 195 -4.12 -0.55 8.90
N GLY A 196 -4.40 0.75 8.78
CA GLY A 196 -3.98 1.74 9.77
C GLY A 196 -4.50 1.44 11.17
N VAL A 197 -5.78 1.05 11.29
CA VAL A 197 -6.38 0.61 12.56
C VAL A 197 -5.70 -0.65 13.09
N THR A 198 -5.41 -1.60 12.21
CA THR A 198 -4.73 -2.84 12.60
C THR A 198 -3.32 -2.59 13.13
N LEU A 199 -2.56 -1.72 12.46
CA LEU A 199 -1.21 -1.35 12.92
C LEU A 199 -1.25 -0.66 14.30
N ILE A 200 -2.25 0.19 14.55
CA ILE A 200 -2.44 0.81 15.87
C ILE A 200 -2.76 -0.25 16.92
N ALA A 201 -3.66 -1.20 16.61
CA ALA A 201 -3.99 -2.28 17.52
C ALA A 201 -2.76 -3.14 17.84
N GLU A 202 -1.96 -3.50 16.83
CA GLU A 202 -0.71 -4.24 17.02
C GLU A 202 0.34 -3.43 17.82
N GLY A 203 0.41 -2.11 17.64
CA GLY A 203 1.26 -1.22 18.43
C GLY A 203 0.83 -1.09 19.90
N PHE A 204 -0.38 -1.53 20.24
CA PHE A 204 -0.87 -1.69 21.61
C PHE A 204 -0.92 -3.16 22.05
N ASP A 205 -0.12 -4.03 21.44
CA ASP A 205 -0.07 -5.48 21.71
C ASP A 205 -1.42 -6.22 21.55
N GLN A 206 -2.36 -5.60 20.81
CA GLN A 206 -3.62 -6.24 20.46
C GLN A 206 -3.46 -6.99 19.12
N HIS A 207 -3.13 -8.27 19.20
CA HIS A 207 -2.90 -9.07 18.01
C HIS A 207 -4.21 -9.38 17.28
N ILE A 208 -4.39 -8.79 16.10
CA ILE A 208 -5.49 -9.11 15.18
C ILE A 208 -4.96 -10.10 14.13
N PRO A 209 -5.50 -11.35 14.09
CA PRO A 209 -5.06 -12.29 13.08
C PRO A 209 -5.28 -11.75 11.66
N LYS A 210 -4.20 -11.60 10.89
CA LYS A 210 -4.20 -11.01 9.54
C LYS A 210 -5.18 -11.70 8.58
N GLY A 211 -5.48 -12.98 8.83
CA GLY A 211 -6.45 -13.74 8.03
C GLY A 211 -7.84 -13.10 7.98
N TYR A 212 -8.32 -12.49 9.07
CA TYR A 212 -9.61 -11.79 9.07
C TYR A 212 -9.60 -10.56 8.16
N ILE A 213 -8.50 -9.83 8.17
CA ILE A 213 -8.32 -8.62 7.37
C ILE A 213 -8.30 -8.99 5.89
N TYR A 214 -7.46 -9.97 5.51
CA TYR A 214 -7.37 -10.43 4.12
C TYR A 214 -8.68 -11.04 3.63
N PHE A 215 -9.39 -11.78 4.48
CA PHE A 215 -10.71 -12.29 4.13
C PHE A 215 -11.69 -11.15 3.86
N ALA A 216 -11.77 -10.16 4.76
CA ALA A 216 -12.66 -9.00 4.59
C ALA A 216 -12.34 -8.22 3.31
N MET A 217 -11.06 -7.99 3.02
CA MET A 217 -10.60 -7.31 1.81
C MET A 217 -10.94 -8.10 0.56
N ALA A 218 -10.63 -9.40 0.54
CA ALA A 218 -10.92 -10.29 -0.59
C ALA A 218 -12.43 -10.38 -0.85
N PHE A 219 -13.24 -10.50 0.20
CA PHE A 219 -14.68 -10.49 0.09
C PHE A 219 -15.22 -9.17 -0.47
N SER A 220 -14.72 -8.03 0.01
CA SER A 220 -15.11 -6.71 -0.49
C SER A 220 -14.76 -6.52 -1.96
N VAL A 221 -13.58 -6.98 -2.38
CA VAL A 221 -13.18 -6.97 -3.80
C VAL A 221 -14.09 -7.87 -4.63
N LEU A 222 -14.44 -9.06 -4.12
CA LEU A 222 -15.36 -9.97 -4.80
C LEU A 222 -16.73 -9.32 -5.02
N VAL A 223 -17.28 -8.68 -3.97
CA VAL A 223 -18.55 -7.95 -4.06
C VAL A 223 -18.46 -6.83 -5.10
N GLU A 224 -17.38 -6.06 -5.10
CA GLU A 224 -17.19 -4.98 -6.07
C GLU A 224 -17.07 -5.50 -7.51
N VAL A 225 -16.36 -6.59 -7.73
CA VAL A 225 -16.29 -7.25 -9.05
C VAL A 225 -17.68 -7.72 -9.50
N LEU A 226 -18.50 -8.25 -8.59
CA LEU A 226 -19.88 -8.64 -8.89
C LEU A 226 -20.74 -7.41 -9.23
N ASN A 227 -20.60 -6.33 -8.47
CA ASN A 227 -21.31 -5.07 -8.75
C ASN A 227 -20.95 -4.51 -10.13
N MET A 228 -19.66 -4.48 -10.49
CA MET A 228 -19.20 -4.04 -11.81
C MET A 228 -19.75 -4.92 -12.94
N ARG A 229 -19.89 -6.25 -12.71
CA ARG A 229 -20.44 -7.17 -13.71
C ARG A 229 -21.98 -7.08 -13.85
N LEU A 230 -22.68 -6.87 -12.74
CA LEU A 230 -24.14 -6.82 -12.70
C LEU A 230 -24.69 -5.47 -13.14
N ARG A 231 -23.99 -4.37 -12.84
CA ARG A 231 -24.36 -3.04 -13.30
C ARG A 231 -23.97 -2.86 -14.76
N LYS A 232 -24.81 -3.26 -15.67
CA LYS A 232 -24.86 -2.72 -17.03
C LYS A 232 -25.46 -1.31 -16.96
N THR A 233 -24.76 -0.36 -16.38
CA THR A 233 -25.28 0.99 -16.19
C THR A 233 -25.18 1.73 -17.52
N LYS A 234 -26.30 2.33 -17.94
CA LYS A 234 -26.34 3.29 -19.07
C LYS A 234 -25.86 4.68 -18.65
N ASP A 235 -25.64 4.91 -17.36
CA ASP A 235 -25.22 6.19 -16.80
C ASP A 235 -23.69 6.20 -16.66
N GLU A 236 -23.11 7.33 -17.03
CA GLU A 236 -21.67 7.56 -16.86
C GLU A 236 -21.29 7.44 -15.37
N PRO A 237 -20.15 6.79 -15.06
CA PRO A 237 -19.69 6.70 -13.68
C PRO A 237 -19.47 8.11 -13.10
N VAL A 238 -19.77 8.27 -11.81
CA VAL A 238 -19.43 9.49 -11.09
C VAL A 238 -17.91 9.70 -11.19
N HIS A 239 -17.49 10.80 -11.81
CA HIS A 239 -16.08 11.17 -11.82
C HIS A 239 -15.67 11.63 -10.43
N LEU A 240 -14.83 10.88 -9.77
CA LEU A 240 -14.15 11.36 -8.58
C LEU A 240 -13.20 12.49 -8.98
N ARG A 241 -13.18 13.54 -8.19
CA ARG A 241 -12.29 14.67 -8.45
C ARG A 241 -10.85 14.21 -8.45
N ASP A 242 -10.15 14.46 -9.54
CA ASP A 242 -8.71 14.28 -9.58
C ASP A 242 -8.07 15.50 -8.93
N ALA A 243 -7.07 15.28 -8.10
CA ALA A 243 -6.26 16.36 -7.51
C ALA A 243 -5.62 17.26 -8.58
N TYR A 244 -5.70 16.81 -9.85
CA TYR A 244 -5.15 17.48 -11.03
C TYR A 244 -6.11 17.36 -12.21
N THR A 245 -6.92 18.38 -12.46
CA THR A 245 -7.62 18.50 -13.74
C THR A 245 -6.64 19.01 -14.79
N GLY A 246 -6.21 18.13 -15.69
CA GLY A 246 -5.49 18.51 -16.90
C GLY A 246 -6.37 19.45 -17.73
N SER A 247 -5.88 20.63 -18.08
CA SER A 247 -6.51 21.52 -19.05
C SER A 247 -6.66 20.79 -20.37
N GLY A 248 -7.88 20.51 -20.78
CA GLY A 248 -8.14 20.00 -22.13
C GLY A 248 -9.49 19.32 -22.23
N ASP A 249 -10.57 19.90 -21.71
CA ASP A 249 -11.90 19.77 -22.29
C ASP A 249 -12.76 20.92 -21.79
N THR A 250 -12.73 22.02 -22.54
CA THR A 250 -13.80 23.00 -22.53
C THR A 250 -14.95 22.42 -23.36
N ALA A 251 -15.65 21.44 -22.79
CA ALA A 251 -16.99 21.15 -23.30
C ALA A 251 -17.86 22.34 -22.92
N GLU A 252 -18.17 23.15 -23.89
CA GLU A 252 -19.21 24.18 -23.86
C GLU A 252 -20.51 23.54 -23.39
N VAL A 253 -20.90 23.85 -22.16
CA VAL A 253 -22.27 23.60 -21.70
C VAL A 253 -23.11 24.69 -22.35
N GLU A 254 -23.67 24.41 -23.52
CA GLU A 254 -24.80 25.17 -24.08
C GLU A 254 -25.98 25.03 -23.12
N VAL A 255 -26.18 26.04 -22.29
CA VAL A 255 -27.43 26.23 -21.55
C VAL A 255 -28.47 26.63 -22.56
N LYS A 256 -29.30 25.70 -23.04
CA LYS A 256 -30.55 26.02 -23.69
C LYS A 256 -31.52 26.55 -22.66
N ILE A 257 -31.80 27.86 -22.76
CA ILE A 257 -32.92 28.58 -22.12
C ILE A 257 -34.23 28.10 -22.74
#